data_233e9be542edbd43f4693cab252c6e1d
#
_entry.id   233e9be542edbd43f4693cab252c6e1d
#
_cell.length_a   1.000
_cell.length_b   1.000
_cell.length_c   1.000
_cell.angle_alpha   90.00
_cell.angle_beta   90.00
_cell.angle_gamma   90.00
#
_symmetry.space_group_name_H-M   'P 1'
#
loop_
_entity.id
_entity.type
_entity.pdbx_description
1 polymer ?
#
loop_
_entity_poly.entity_id
_entity_poly.type
_entity_poly.pdbx_seq_one_letter_code
_entity_poly.pdbx_strand_id
1 'polypeptide(L)'
;MTYRSRWLLPVLVILAALQLAACGDSEADQRKAFVAFLQSVQSQQDGKLPTLTEEQKKNFGNFTNDYAILTTFSQQFNQAVSGSLTPMLGQISRIRVPKDYLTQRDDLRQSIGAMNLLSQHVKAAKVQADNAHRLLKQPEEVQIPYERLYARTVIQPTNALLPAIPNAIAFAQSLIQIGDFLQAQGDQAVFNGSSVQFRTPQQVAQYNSLVAALPLQQQNLMNALRGITGVNYP
;
A
#
# COMPACT_ATOMS: atom_id res chain seq x y z
N MET A 1 -48.15 54.44 19.85
CA MET A 1 -48.00 53.00 19.48
C MET A 1 -46.56 52.70 19.14
N THR A 2 -45.60 52.68 20.05
CA THR A 2 -44.18 52.35 19.75
C THR A 2 -43.44 51.78 20.93
N TYR A 3 -44.04 50.86 21.71
CA TYR A 3 -43.36 50.23 22.86
C TYR A 3 -43.15 48.73 22.75
N ARG A 4 -43.47 48.08 21.62
CA ARG A 4 -43.34 46.59 21.48
C ARG A 4 -42.05 46.09 20.83
N SER A 5 -41.21 46.99 20.25
CA SER A 5 -40.03 46.56 19.46
C SER A 5 -38.75 46.42 20.30
N ARG A 6 -38.67 46.98 21.51
CA ARG A 6 -37.43 46.99 22.31
C ARG A 6 -37.15 45.69 23.10
N TRP A 7 -38.16 44.85 23.26
CA TRP A 7 -38.01 43.56 24.01
C TRP A 7 -37.69 42.37 23.11
N LEU A 8 -37.83 42.48 21.81
CA LEU A 8 -37.48 41.41 20.88
C LEU A 8 -35.99 41.29 20.61
N LEU A 9 -35.22 42.37 20.70
CA LEU A 9 -33.77 42.38 20.48
C LEU A 9 -32.99 41.52 21.49
N PRO A 10 -33.22 41.61 22.83
CA PRO A 10 -32.50 40.78 23.78
C PRO A 10 -32.86 39.28 23.68
N VAL A 11 -34.11 38.95 23.30
CA VAL A 11 -34.53 37.54 23.10
C VAL A 11 -33.86 36.93 21.87
N LEU A 12 -33.67 37.70 20.80
CA LEU A 12 -33.02 37.23 19.59
C LEU A 12 -31.51 37.02 19.81
N VAL A 13 -30.86 37.86 20.60
CA VAL A 13 -29.45 37.71 20.97
C VAL A 13 -29.24 36.50 21.89
N ILE A 14 -30.15 36.21 22.80
CA ILE A 14 -30.08 35.04 23.68
C ILE A 14 -30.30 33.75 22.89
N LEU A 15 -31.21 33.74 21.92
CA LEU A 15 -31.40 32.59 20.98
C LEU A 15 -30.16 32.32 20.11
N ALA A 16 -29.50 33.38 19.63
CA ALA A 16 -28.25 33.23 18.86
C ALA A 16 -27.08 32.74 19.72
N ALA A 17 -27.00 33.17 20.98
CA ALA A 17 -25.98 32.69 21.92
C ALA A 17 -26.18 31.22 22.31
N LEU A 18 -27.44 30.77 22.43
CA LEU A 18 -27.75 29.36 22.69
C LEU A 18 -27.43 28.44 21.52
N GLN A 19 -27.51 28.90 20.30
CA GLN A 19 -27.13 28.14 19.11
C GLN A 19 -25.60 27.98 19.00
N LEU A 20 -24.82 28.97 19.44
CA LEU A 20 -23.36 28.89 19.45
C LEU A 20 -22.85 27.94 20.56
N ALA A 21 -23.52 27.88 21.71
CA ALA A 21 -23.18 26.94 22.78
C ALA A 21 -23.48 25.47 22.42
N ALA A 22 -24.60 25.22 21.74
CA ALA A 22 -24.96 23.87 21.28
C ALA A 22 -24.01 23.33 20.19
N CYS A 23 -23.38 24.21 19.40
CA CYS A 23 -22.41 23.82 18.38
C CYS A 23 -21.04 23.46 18.99
N GLY A 24 -20.64 24.11 20.07
CA GLY A 24 -19.36 23.86 20.76
C GLY A 24 -19.34 22.52 21.52
N ASP A 25 -20.41 22.16 22.21
CA ASP A 25 -20.52 20.89 22.92
C ASP A 25 -20.56 19.70 21.95
N SER A 26 -21.24 19.83 20.81
CA SER A 26 -21.27 18.81 19.77
C SER A 26 -19.89 18.55 19.14
N GLU A 27 -19.09 19.59 18.90
CA GLU A 27 -17.73 19.42 18.34
C GLU A 27 -16.77 18.78 19.36
N ALA A 28 -16.87 19.13 20.64
CA ALA A 28 -16.06 18.51 21.69
C ALA A 28 -16.35 17.00 21.83
N ASP A 29 -17.61 16.60 21.70
CA ASP A 29 -18.01 15.19 21.73
C ASP A 29 -17.54 14.45 20.48
N GLN A 30 -17.63 15.07 19.30
CA GLN A 30 -17.10 14.52 18.03
C GLN A 30 -15.59 14.26 18.13
N ARG A 31 -14.83 15.21 18.68
CA ARG A 31 -13.39 15.07 18.91
C ARG A 31 -13.06 13.89 19.82
N LYS A 32 -13.73 13.81 20.99
CA LYS A 32 -13.52 12.71 21.94
C LYS A 32 -13.83 11.35 21.30
N ALA A 33 -14.95 11.23 20.60
CA ALA A 33 -15.34 10.01 19.91
C ALA A 33 -14.31 9.61 18.84
N PHE A 34 -13.84 10.58 18.05
CA PHE A 34 -12.86 10.33 17.02
C PHE A 34 -11.49 9.94 17.59
N VAL A 35 -10.99 10.63 18.63
CA VAL A 35 -9.74 10.26 19.33
C VAL A 35 -9.81 8.85 19.88
N ALA A 36 -10.89 8.48 20.57
CA ALA A 36 -11.08 7.13 21.08
C ALA A 36 -11.08 6.08 19.97
N PHE A 37 -11.71 6.39 18.84
CA PHE A 37 -11.69 5.52 17.65
C PHE A 37 -10.27 5.37 17.07
N LEU A 38 -9.52 6.45 16.86
CA LEU A 38 -8.14 6.40 16.37
C LEU A 38 -7.25 5.54 17.26
N GLN A 39 -7.39 5.68 18.60
CA GLN A 39 -6.66 4.87 19.57
C GLN A 39 -7.03 3.39 19.48
N SER A 40 -8.32 3.08 19.30
CA SER A 40 -8.77 1.70 19.12
C SER A 40 -8.21 1.06 17.86
N VAL A 41 -8.15 1.80 16.75
CA VAL A 41 -7.56 1.33 15.49
C VAL A 41 -6.05 1.11 15.63
N GLN A 42 -5.36 1.96 16.39
CA GLN A 42 -3.92 1.79 16.64
C GLN A 42 -3.59 0.53 17.44
N SER A 43 -4.48 0.11 18.34
CA SER A 43 -4.30 -1.10 19.13
C SER A 43 -4.53 -2.40 18.37
N GLN A 44 -5.15 -2.34 17.18
CA GLN A 44 -5.35 -3.51 16.31
C GLN A 44 -4.04 -3.94 15.65
N GLN A 45 -3.71 -5.23 15.77
CA GLN A 45 -2.45 -5.79 15.24
C GLN A 45 -2.50 -6.10 13.75
N ASP A 46 -3.69 -6.27 13.17
CA ASP A 46 -3.86 -6.67 11.76
C ASP A 46 -3.56 -5.56 10.74
N GLY A 47 -3.34 -4.34 11.20
CA GLY A 47 -2.99 -3.19 10.37
C GLY A 47 -4.10 -2.69 9.44
N LYS A 48 -5.28 -3.31 9.49
CA LYS A 48 -6.40 -2.93 8.63
C LYS A 48 -7.14 -1.71 9.18
N LEU A 49 -7.53 -0.82 8.28
CA LEU A 49 -8.40 0.30 8.64
C LEU A 49 -9.86 -0.16 8.57
N PRO A 50 -10.63 -0.05 9.68
CA PRO A 50 -12.05 -0.39 9.65
C PRO A 50 -12.84 0.60 8.78
N THR A 51 -13.89 0.11 8.13
CA THR A 51 -14.87 0.96 7.48
C THR A 51 -15.77 1.59 8.52
N LEU A 52 -15.99 2.90 8.45
CA LEU A 52 -16.88 3.61 9.37
C LEU A 52 -18.34 3.21 9.13
N THR A 53 -19.06 2.95 10.22
CA THR A 53 -20.52 2.83 10.19
C THR A 53 -21.17 4.20 10.01
N GLU A 54 -22.43 4.25 9.59
CA GLU A 54 -23.16 5.54 9.46
C GLU A 54 -23.29 6.27 10.80
N GLU A 55 -23.41 5.53 11.90
CA GLU A 55 -23.41 6.10 13.24
C GLU A 55 -22.05 6.74 13.58
N GLN A 56 -20.94 6.06 13.29
CA GLN A 56 -19.59 6.61 13.50
C GLN A 56 -19.35 7.86 12.65
N LYS A 57 -19.78 7.87 11.38
CA LYS A 57 -19.68 9.05 10.52
C LYS A 57 -20.41 10.24 11.11
N LYS A 58 -21.63 10.02 11.64
CA LYS A 58 -22.42 11.04 12.32
C LYS A 58 -21.73 11.53 13.59
N ASN A 59 -21.20 10.61 14.39
CA ASN A 59 -20.56 10.92 15.67
C ASN A 59 -19.20 11.62 15.52
N PHE A 60 -18.50 11.44 14.38
CA PHE A 60 -17.22 12.07 14.12
C PHE A 60 -17.37 13.41 13.36
N GLY A 61 -18.52 13.69 12.77
CA GLY A 61 -18.75 14.91 12.02
C GLY A 61 -17.69 15.13 10.91
N ASN A 62 -17.04 16.30 10.92
CA ASN A 62 -16.03 16.66 9.94
C ASN A 62 -14.77 15.77 9.97
N PHE A 63 -14.43 15.16 11.11
CA PHE A 63 -13.29 14.24 11.23
C PHE A 63 -13.45 12.96 10.40
N THR A 64 -14.66 12.67 9.94
CA THR A 64 -14.91 11.62 8.93
C THR A 64 -14.09 11.85 7.65
N ASN A 65 -13.95 13.11 7.21
CA ASN A 65 -13.16 13.47 6.03
C ASN A 65 -11.66 13.28 6.30
N ASP A 66 -11.20 13.54 7.51
CA ASP A 66 -9.80 13.31 7.89
C ASP A 66 -9.46 11.82 7.82
N TYR A 67 -10.35 10.96 8.34
CA TYR A 67 -10.19 9.52 8.27
C TYR A 67 -10.26 8.98 6.83
N ALA A 68 -11.05 9.61 5.96
CA ALA A 68 -11.18 9.23 4.56
C ALA A 68 -9.84 9.34 3.80
N ILE A 69 -8.93 10.24 4.21
CA ILE A 69 -7.58 10.34 3.62
C ILE A 69 -6.84 9.02 3.80
N LEU A 70 -6.88 8.45 5.00
CA LEU A 70 -6.20 7.19 5.34
C LEU A 70 -6.81 6.01 4.60
N THR A 71 -8.15 5.90 4.60
CA THR A 71 -8.85 4.78 3.96
C THR A 71 -8.71 4.81 2.45
N THR A 72 -8.75 6.01 1.82
CA THR A 72 -8.54 6.17 0.38
C THR A 72 -7.13 5.74 -0.02
N PHE A 73 -6.09 6.22 0.71
CA PHE A 73 -4.72 5.78 0.45
C PHE A 73 -4.58 4.25 0.60
N SER A 74 -5.06 3.70 1.72
CA SER A 74 -4.98 2.26 2.00
C SER A 74 -5.63 1.42 0.89
N GLN A 75 -6.81 1.84 0.40
CA GLN A 75 -7.50 1.17 -0.70
C GLN A 75 -6.68 1.22 -2.00
N GLN A 76 -6.19 2.40 -2.39
CA GLN A 76 -5.37 2.57 -3.59
C GLN A 76 -4.07 1.76 -3.51
N PHE A 77 -3.40 1.81 -2.36
CA PHE A 77 -2.17 1.06 -2.10
C PHE A 77 -2.40 -0.46 -2.21
N ASN A 78 -3.40 -0.98 -1.52
CA ASN A 78 -3.71 -2.42 -1.53
C ASN A 78 -4.12 -2.90 -2.92
N GLN A 79 -4.91 -2.10 -3.65
CA GLN A 79 -5.30 -2.41 -5.02
C GLN A 79 -4.09 -2.44 -5.96
N ALA A 80 -3.17 -1.49 -5.83
CA ALA A 80 -1.97 -1.44 -6.65
C ALA A 80 -1.03 -2.64 -6.35
N VAL A 81 -0.83 -2.99 -5.08
CA VAL A 81 -0.01 -4.14 -4.66
C VAL A 81 -0.63 -5.46 -5.14
N SER A 82 -1.93 -5.67 -4.91
CA SER A 82 -2.62 -6.90 -5.33
C SER A 82 -2.70 -7.05 -6.85
N GLY A 83 -2.75 -5.95 -7.59
CA GLY A 83 -2.79 -5.97 -9.05
C GLY A 83 -1.42 -6.11 -9.74
N SER A 84 -0.31 -5.95 -9.02
CA SER A 84 1.03 -5.94 -9.65
C SER A 84 2.03 -6.83 -8.92
N LEU A 85 2.33 -6.57 -7.65
CA LEU A 85 3.35 -7.31 -6.90
C LEU A 85 2.92 -8.75 -6.62
N THR A 86 1.69 -8.96 -6.16
CA THR A 86 1.17 -10.30 -5.84
C THR A 86 1.18 -11.25 -7.05
N PRO A 87 0.72 -10.85 -8.25
CA PRO A 87 0.83 -11.68 -9.45
C PRO A 87 2.28 -12.01 -9.82
N MET A 88 3.21 -11.06 -9.76
CA MET A 88 4.62 -11.30 -10.05
C MET A 88 5.23 -12.34 -9.10
N LEU A 89 4.99 -12.21 -7.78
CA LEU A 89 5.46 -13.19 -6.80
C LEU A 89 4.86 -14.57 -7.06
N GLY A 90 3.58 -14.63 -7.46
CA GLY A 90 2.91 -15.87 -7.84
C GLY A 90 3.54 -16.53 -9.08
N GLN A 91 3.99 -15.75 -10.08
CA GLN A 91 4.71 -16.28 -11.25
C GLN A 91 6.10 -16.79 -10.87
N ILE A 92 6.83 -16.05 -10.04
CA ILE A 92 8.13 -16.46 -9.52
C ILE A 92 8.02 -17.80 -8.77
N SER A 93 6.99 -17.98 -7.95
CA SER A 93 6.77 -19.20 -7.16
C SER A 93 6.46 -20.45 -8.00
N ARG A 94 6.05 -20.28 -9.24
CA ARG A 94 5.79 -21.37 -10.20
C ARG A 94 7.08 -21.91 -10.83
N ILE A 95 8.20 -21.19 -10.73
CA ILE A 95 9.49 -21.63 -11.26
C ILE A 95 10.11 -22.60 -10.26
N ARG A 96 10.02 -23.91 -10.58
CA ARG A 96 10.52 -25.00 -9.71
C ARG A 96 11.54 -25.88 -10.42
N VAL A 97 11.48 -25.95 -11.73
CA VAL A 97 12.38 -26.76 -12.57
C VAL A 97 12.89 -25.91 -13.73
N PRO A 98 14.02 -26.28 -14.38
CA PRO A 98 14.62 -25.48 -15.45
C PRO A 98 13.68 -25.14 -16.60
N LYS A 99 12.75 -26.01 -16.95
CA LYS A 99 11.76 -25.77 -18.00
C LYS A 99 10.82 -24.61 -17.69
N ASP A 100 10.56 -24.32 -16.40
CA ASP A 100 9.65 -23.28 -15.96
C ASP A 100 10.18 -21.87 -16.31
N TYR A 101 11.50 -21.69 -16.39
CA TYR A 101 12.07 -20.42 -16.88
C TYR A 101 11.59 -20.05 -18.28
N LEU A 102 11.36 -21.06 -19.14
CA LEU A 102 10.82 -20.84 -20.48
C LEU A 102 9.34 -20.48 -20.42
N THR A 103 8.55 -21.21 -19.62
CA THR A 103 7.09 -21.07 -19.60
C THR A 103 6.64 -19.80 -18.89
N GLN A 104 7.38 -19.31 -17.89
CA GLN A 104 7.04 -18.10 -17.11
C GLN A 104 7.68 -16.82 -17.68
N ARG A 105 8.54 -16.92 -18.69
CA ARG A 105 9.35 -15.81 -19.23
C ARG A 105 8.48 -14.61 -19.67
N ASP A 106 7.48 -14.85 -20.49
CA ASP A 106 6.69 -13.79 -21.09
C ASP A 106 5.72 -13.15 -20.07
N ASP A 107 5.18 -13.95 -19.15
CA ASP A 107 4.38 -13.46 -18.02
C ASP A 107 5.22 -12.57 -17.09
N LEU A 108 6.47 -12.94 -16.82
CA LEU A 108 7.39 -12.13 -16.04
C LEU A 108 7.73 -10.80 -16.73
N ARG A 109 7.91 -10.80 -18.05
CA ARG A 109 8.10 -9.55 -18.82
C ARG A 109 6.91 -8.60 -18.68
N GLN A 110 5.70 -9.13 -18.77
CA GLN A 110 4.48 -8.35 -18.56
C GLN A 110 4.40 -7.80 -17.14
N SER A 111 4.77 -8.61 -16.15
CA SER A 111 4.77 -8.21 -14.74
C SER A 111 5.78 -7.10 -14.44
N ILE A 112 6.92 -7.02 -15.11
CA ILE A 112 7.86 -5.89 -14.99
C ILE A 112 7.19 -4.58 -15.40
N GLY A 113 6.40 -4.58 -16.46
CA GLY A 113 5.60 -3.41 -16.87
C GLY A 113 4.61 -2.98 -15.76
N ALA A 114 3.90 -3.95 -15.17
CA ALA A 114 2.97 -3.71 -14.07
C ALA A 114 3.68 -3.16 -12.81
N MET A 115 4.90 -3.61 -12.52
CA MET A 115 5.69 -3.10 -11.39
C MET A 115 6.12 -1.64 -11.57
N ASN A 116 6.41 -1.20 -12.79
CA ASN A 116 6.69 0.20 -13.07
C ASN A 116 5.44 1.08 -12.83
N LEU A 117 4.26 0.61 -13.22
CA LEU A 117 2.98 1.27 -12.94
C LEU A 117 2.67 1.29 -11.44
N LEU A 118 2.95 0.21 -10.71
CA LEU A 118 2.82 0.15 -9.25
C LEU A 118 3.59 1.28 -8.58
N SER A 119 4.86 1.48 -8.97
CA SER A 119 5.68 2.58 -8.43
C SER A 119 5.03 3.95 -8.65
N GLN A 120 4.49 4.18 -9.85
CA GLN A 120 3.84 5.45 -10.19
C GLN A 120 2.53 5.64 -9.38
N HIS A 121 1.69 4.61 -9.31
CA HIS A 121 0.42 4.66 -8.59
C HIS A 121 0.62 4.92 -7.09
N VAL A 122 1.57 4.21 -6.46
CA VAL A 122 1.86 4.39 -5.03
C VAL A 122 2.42 5.79 -4.73
N LYS A 123 3.31 6.30 -5.58
CA LYS A 123 3.82 7.67 -5.45
C LYS A 123 2.70 8.70 -5.60
N ALA A 124 1.82 8.53 -6.58
CA ALA A 124 0.69 9.44 -6.80
C ALA A 124 -0.29 9.42 -5.63
N ALA A 125 -0.65 8.22 -5.12
CA ALA A 125 -1.52 8.07 -3.96
C ALA A 125 -0.91 8.72 -2.71
N LYS A 126 0.41 8.56 -2.49
CA LYS A 126 1.11 9.22 -1.39
C LYS A 126 1.07 10.73 -1.52
N VAL A 127 1.36 11.29 -2.69
CA VAL A 127 1.30 12.74 -2.93
C VAL A 127 -0.10 13.28 -2.68
N GLN A 128 -1.14 12.58 -3.11
CA GLN A 128 -2.54 12.94 -2.85
C GLN A 128 -2.84 12.95 -1.34
N ALA A 129 -2.44 11.90 -0.61
CA ALA A 129 -2.62 11.81 0.83
C ALA A 129 -1.83 12.91 1.57
N ASP A 130 -0.55 13.16 1.23
CA ASP A 130 0.28 14.20 1.83
C ASP A 130 -0.30 15.59 1.60
N ASN A 131 -0.84 15.87 0.41
CA ASN A 131 -1.46 17.16 0.09
C ASN A 131 -2.74 17.37 0.92
N ALA A 132 -3.60 16.37 1.02
CA ALA A 132 -4.80 16.43 1.84
C ALA A 132 -4.47 16.58 3.33
N HIS A 133 -3.51 15.79 3.82
CA HIS A 133 -3.03 15.82 5.21
C HIS A 133 -2.51 17.20 5.62
N ARG A 134 -1.72 17.87 4.78
CA ARG A 134 -1.20 19.23 5.05
C ARG A 134 -2.27 20.30 5.20
N LEU A 135 -3.46 20.08 4.68
CA LEU A 135 -4.59 21.01 4.77
C LEU A 135 -5.44 20.81 6.01
N LEU A 136 -5.20 19.75 6.78
CA LEU A 136 -5.97 19.47 8.00
C LEU A 136 -5.72 20.55 9.05
N LYS A 137 -6.82 20.94 9.71
CA LYS A 137 -6.81 21.87 10.85
C LYS A 137 -7.35 21.12 12.07
N GLN A 138 -6.52 20.25 12.62
CA GLN A 138 -6.90 19.41 13.74
C GLN A 138 -6.46 20.03 15.07
N PRO A 139 -7.28 19.96 16.14
CA PRO A 139 -6.83 20.23 17.50
C PRO A 139 -5.72 19.24 17.90
N GLU A 140 -4.81 19.66 18.79
CA GLU A 140 -3.64 18.88 19.19
C GLU A 140 -4.01 17.47 19.68
N GLU A 141 -5.10 17.34 20.44
CA GLU A 141 -5.60 16.06 20.95
C GLU A 141 -6.00 15.06 19.86
N VAL A 142 -6.44 15.56 18.69
CA VAL A 142 -6.75 14.75 17.49
C VAL A 142 -5.50 14.51 16.67
N GLN A 143 -4.66 15.53 16.52
CA GLN A 143 -3.47 15.50 15.69
C GLN A 143 -2.50 14.38 16.11
N ILE A 144 -2.21 14.25 17.41
CA ILE A 144 -1.23 13.27 17.91
C ILE A 144 -1.60 11.82 17.53
N PRO A 145 -2.80 11.30 17.83
CA PRO A 145 -3.19 9.95 17.41
C PRO A 145 -3.36 9.84 15.90
N TYR A 146 -3.80 10.89 15.21
CA TYR A 146 -3.93 10.87 13.76
C TYR A 146 -2.57 10.73 13.07
N GLU A 147 -1.55 11.49 13.46
CA GLU A 147 -0.19 11.42 12.92
C GLU A 147 0.43 10.02 13.06
N ARG A 148 0.21 9.37 14.19
CA ARG A 148 0.67 7.99 14.40
C ARG A 148 0.01 7.02 13.41
N LEU A 149 -1.30 7.18 13.21
CA LEU A 149 -2.03 6.35 12.27
C LEU A 149 -1.64 6.67 10.83
N TYR A 150 -1.42 7.95 10.49
CA TYR A 150 -0.92 8.40 9.20
C TYR A 150 0.46 7.80 8.89
N ALA A 151 1.37 7.85 9.84
CA ALA A 151 2.69 7.25 9.70
C ALA A 151 2.61 5.74 9.43
N ARG A 152 1.76 5.02 10.17
CA ARG A 152 1.55 3.57 10.02
C ARG A 152 0.87 3.20 8.70
N THR A 153 -0.08 4.03 8.26
CA THR A 153 -0.92 3.71 7.08
C THR A 153 -0.31 4.18 5.77
N VAL A 154 0.33 5.36 5.76
CA VAL A 154 0.80 6.01 4.53
C VAL A 154 2.33 5.94 4.41
N ILE A 155 3.03 6.37 5.45
CA ILE A 155 4.49 6.56 5.37
C ILE A 155 5.22 5.21 5.37
N GLN A 156 4.98 4.38 6.36
CA GLN A 156 5.69 3.11 6.53
C GLN A 156 5.49 2.14 5.36
N PRO A 157 4.25 1.86 4.88
CA PRO A 157 4.04 0.97 3.76
C PRO A 157 4.67 1.49 2.46
N THR A 158 4.60 2.80 2.22
CA THR A 158 5.24 3.41 1.04
C THR A 158 6.76 3.27 1.09
N ASN A 159 7.37 3.57 2.25
CA ASN A 159 8.82 3.47 2.44
C ASN A 159 9.33 2.03 2.37
N ALA A 160 8.51 1.05 2.72
CA ALA A 160 8.84 -0.36 2.57
C ALA A 160 8.70 -0.83 1.11
N LEU A 161 7.61 -0.45 0.43
CA LEU A 161 7.31 -0.94 -0.91
C LEU A 161 8.21 -0.34 -1.99
N LEU A 162 8.43 0.98 -2.00
CA LEU A 162 9.16 1.63 -3.09
C LEU A 162 10.58 1.08 -3.31
N PRO A 163 11.39 0.79 -2.27
CA PRO A 163 12.69 0.14 -2.45
C PRO A 163 12.60 -1.35 -2.84
N ALA A 164 11.48 -2.03 -2.56
CA ALA A 164 11.31 -3.43 -2.93
C ALA A 164 11.04 -3.63 -4.43
N ILE A 165 10.43 -2.64 -5.09
CA ILE A 165 10.10 -2.71 -6.53
C ILE A 165 11.33 -2.97 -7.41
N PRO A 166 12.45 -2.22 -7.34
CA PRO A 166 13.62 -2.50 -8.14
C PRO A 166 14.24 -3.87 -7.85
N ASN A 167 14.20 -4.36 -6.61
CA ASN A 167 14.67 -5.70 -6.28
C ASN A 167 13.80 -6.80 -6.93
N ALA A 168 12.47 -6.62 -6.95
CA ALA A 168 11.56 -7.54 -7.61
C ALA A 168 11.77 -7.55 -9.14
N ILE A 169 11.95 -6.38 -9.74
CA ILE A 169 12.25 -6.24 -11.17
C ILE A 169 13.59 -6.91 -11.51
N ALA A 170 14.64 -6.65 -10.74
CA ALA A 170 15.96 -7.23 -10.98
C ALA A 170 15.94 -8.77 -10.89
N PHE A 171 15.24 -9.31 -9.90
CA PHE A 171 15.08 -10.75 -9.77
C PHE A 171 14.31 -11.35 -10.96
N ALA A 172 13.18 -10.75 -11.34
CA ALA A 172 12.41 -11.19 -12.50
C ALA A 172 13.25 -11.12 -13.82
N GLN A 173 14.05 -10.07 -14.00
CA GLN A 173 14.96 -9.94 -15.14
C GLN A 173 16.00 -11.08 -15.21
N SER A 174 16.54 -11.50 -14.06
CA SER A 174 17.47 -12.63 -14.05
C SER A 174 16.80 -13.95 -14.39
N LEU A 175 15.57 -14.18 -13.93
CA LEU A 175 14.77 -15.34 -14.33
C LEU A 175 14.48 -15.34 -15.84
N ILE A 176 14.14 -14.16 -16.40
CA ILE A 176 13.93 -13.99 -17.83
C ILE A 176 15.22 -14.27 -18.62
N GLN A 177 16.38 -13.79 -18.17
CA GLN A 177 17.67 -14.05 -18.83
C GLN A 177 17.99 -15.54 -18.91
N ILE A 178 17.68 -16.30 -17.87
CA ILE A 178 17.82 -17.77 -17.90
C ILE A 178 16.87 -18.36 -18.96
N GLY A 179 15.61 -17.93 -18.96
CA GLY A 179 14.63 -18.36 -19.96
C GLY A 179 15.04 -18.03 -21.39
N ASP A 180 15.58 -16.83 -21.63
CA ASP A 180 16.09 -16.40 -22.95
C ASP A 180 17.30 -17.24 -23.38
N PHE A 181 18.21 -17.52 -22.44
CA PHE A 181 19.33 -18.41 -22.70
C PHE A 181 18.83 -19.81 -23.11
N LEU A 182 17.93 -20.41 -22.33
CA LEU A 182 17.37 -21.72 -22.63
C LEU A 182 16.62 -21.75 -23.97
N GLN A 183 15.87 -20.71 -24.29
CA GLN A 183 15.19 -20.58 -25.58
C GLN A 183 16.18 -20.52 -26.73
N ALA A 184 17.28 -19.81 -26.59
CA ALA A 184 18.32 -19.69 -27.60
C ALA A 184 19.06 -21.03 -27.83
N GLN A 185 19.13 -21.92 -26.84
CA GLN A 185 19.72 -23.25 -27.01
C GLN A 185 18.83 -24.20 -27.82
N GLY A 186 17.51 -23.99 -27.85
CA GLY A 186 16.57 -24.87 -28.55
C GLY A 186 16.76 -26.35 -28.21
N ASP A 187 16.91 -27.20 -29.21
CA ASP A 187 17.12 -28.66 -29.06
C ASP A 187 18.47 -29.04 -28.44
N GLN A 188 19.36 -28.09 -28.19
CA GLN A 188 20.64 -28.33 -27.51
C GLN A 188 20.48 -28.34 -25.97
N ALA A 189 19.33 -27.88 -25.44
CA ALA A 189 18.96 -27.98 -24.05
C ALA A 189 17.92 -29.09 -23.85
N VAL A 190 18.32 -30.19 -23.22
CA VAL A 190 17.43 -31.33 -22.95
C VAL A 190 16.99 -31.28 -21.50
N PHE A 191 15.69 -31.15 -21.26
CA PHE A 191 15.11 -31.09 -19.93
C PHE A 191 14.80 -32.48 -19.40
N ASN A 192 15.31 -32.80 -18.20
CA ASN A 192 15.07 -34.05 -17.52
C ASN A 192 14.62 -33.76 -16.06
N GLY A 193 13.31 -33.52 -15.87
CA GLY A 193 12.73 -33.18 -14.58
C GLY A 193 13.38 -31.93 -13.97
N SER A 194 14.10 -32.09 -12.87
CA SER A 194 14.76 -31.01 -12.13
C SER A 194 16.11 -30.57 -12.72
N SER A 195 16.56 -31.17 -13.84
CA SER A 195 17.84 -30.85 -14.47
C SER A 195 17.69 -30.45 -15.92
N VAL A 196 18.70 -29.76 -16.45
CA VAL A 196 18.87 -29.50 -17.87
C VAL A 196 20.27 -29.95 -18.29
N GLN A 197 20.35 -30.61 -19.43
CA GLN A 197 21.59 -31.07 -20.03
C GLN A 197 21.88 -30.27 -21.29
N PHE A 198 23.14 -29.95 -21.49
CA PHE A 198 23.61 -29.22 -22.66
C PHE A 198 24.65 -30.06 -23.46
N ARG A 199 24.82 -29.75 -24.75
CA ARG A 199 25.76 -30.48 -25.57
C ARG A 199 27.22 -30.10 -25.34
N THR A 200 27.49 -28.89 -24.81
CA THR A 200 28.87 -28.40 -24.63
C THR A 200 29.13 -27.90 -23.22
N PRO A 201 30.38 -28.06 -22.72
CA PRO A 201 30.78 -27.51 -21.40
C PRO A 201 30.60 -25.97 -21.31
N GLN A 202 30.73 -25.26 -22.41
CA GLN A 202 30.54 -23.80 -22.45
C GLN A 202 29.10 -23.41 -22.15
N GLN A 203 28.11 -24.13 -22.73
CA GLN A 203 26.70 -23.91 -22.43
C GLN A 203 26.39 -24.20 -20.94
N VAL A 204 26.96 -25.26 -20.39
CA VAL A 204 26.85 -25.58 -18.95
C VAL A 204 27.40 -24.44 -18.09
N ALA A 205 28.61 -23.96 -18.40
CA ALA A 205 29.24 -22.87 -17.66
C ALA A 205 28.41 -21.58 -17.71
N GLN A 206 27.88 -21.23 -18.88
CA GLN A 206 27.03 -20.05 -19.05
C GLN A 206 25.71 -20.17 -18.26
N TYR A 207 25.04 -21.31 -18.33
CA TYR A 207 23.82 -21.58 -17.56
C TYR A 207 24.10 -21.46 -16.06
N ASN A 208 25.14 -22.13 -15.57
CA ASN A 208 25.50 -22.09 -14.17
C ASN A 208 25.83 -20.66 -13.68
N SER A 209 26.49 -19.85 -14.51
CA SER A 209 26.76 -18.45 -14.21
C SER A 209 25.47 -17.63 -14.02
N LEU A 210 24.46 -17.84 -14.88
CA LEU A 210 23.17 -17.17 -14.76
C LEU A 210 22.41 -17.58 -13.50
N VAL A 211 22.39 -18.87 -13.19
CA VAL A 211 21.69 -19.42 -12.01
C VAL A 211 22.38 -19.02 -10.70
N ALA A 212 23.72 -18.92 -10.70
CA ALA A 212 24.50 -18.59 -9.49
C ALA A 212 24.14 -17.21 -8.89
N ALA A 213 23.60 -16.28 -9.67
CA ALA A 213 23.17 -14.97 -9.19
C ALA A 213 21.83 -14.99 -8.41
N LEU A 214 20.99 -16.00 -8.66
CA LEU A 214 19.62 -16.05 -8.13
C LEU A 214 19.50 -16.04 -6.61
N PRO A 215 20.29 -16.82 -5.83
CA PRO A 215 20.13 -16.87 -4.38
C PRO A 215 20.31 -15.51 -3.72
N LEU A 216 21.31 -14.72 -4.14
CA LEU A 216 21.56 -13.39 -3.60
C LEU A 216 20.41 -12.43 -3.94
N GLN A 217 19.90 -12.47 -5.17
CA GLN A 217 18.81 -11.60 -5.60
C GLN A 217 17.50 -11.98 -4.91
N GLN A 218 17.23 -13.26 -4.73
CA GLN A 218 16.09 -13.74 -3.96
C GLN A 218 16.17 -13.24 -2.50
N GLN A 219 17.34 -13.36 -1.88
CA GLN A 219 17.54 -12.86 -0.52
C GLN A 219 17.31 -11.35 -0.42
N ASN A 220 17.82 -10.56 -1.37
CA ASN A 220 17.61 -9.12 -1.42
C ASN A 220 16.12 -8.77 -1.56
N LEU A 221 15.40 -9.47 -2.44
CA LEU A 221 13.95 -9.31 -2.59
C LEU A 221 13.22 -9.64 -1.30
N MET A 222 13.50 -10.80 -0.69
CA MET A 222 12.86 -11.21 0.56
C MET A 222 13.12 -10.23 1.71
N ASN A 223 14.34 -9.71 1.82
CA ASN A 223 14.66 -8.69 2.81
C ASN A 223 13.88 -7.39 2.58
N ALA A 224 13.77 -6.95 1.33
CA ALA A 224 13.01 -5.75 0.96
C ALA A 224 11.49 -5.90 1.22
N LEU A 225 10.96 -7.11 1.06
CA LEU A 225 9.53 -7.40 1.28
C LEU A 225 9.13 -7.52 2.75
N ARG A 226 10.06 -7.80 3.68
CA ARG A 226 9.76 -8.01 5.11
C ARG A 226 9.04 -6.85 5.79
N GLY A 227 9.21 -5.62 5.28
CA GLY A 227 8.54 -4.44 5.80
C GLY A 227 7.12 -4.19 5.26
N ILE A 228 6.65 -5.05 4.33
CA ILE A 228 5.35 -4.85 3.67
C ILE A 228 4.33 -5.78 4.31
N THR A 229 3.40 -5.22 5.10
CA THR A 229 2.29 -5.97 5.70
C THR A 229 1.26 -6.38 4.63
N GLY A 230 0.75 -7.61 4.71
CA GLY A 230 -0.32 -8.11 3.83
C GLY A 230 0.15 -8.75 2.53
N VAL A 231 1.46 -8.87 2.29
CA VAL A 231 2.00 -9.65 1.17
C VAL A 231 2.30 -11.07 1.66
N ASN A 232 1.59 -12.06 1.10
CA ASN A 232 1.94 -13.46 1.30
C ASN A 232 3.19 -13.78 0.48
N TYR A 233 4.26 -14.16 1.17
CA TYR A 233 5.50 -14.64 0.53
C TYR A 233 5.35 -16.10 0.12
N PRO A 234 5.81 -16.49 -1.08
CA PRO A 234 5.81 -17.87 -1.51
C PRO A 234 6.79 -18.74 -0.72
#